data_79c81ff05d552217bc90ab72f1b4bd7b
#
_entry.id   79c81ff05d552217bc90ab72f1b4bd7b
#
_cell.length_a   1.000
_cell.length_b   1.000
_cell.length_c   1.000
_cell.angle_alpha   90.00
_cell.angle_beta   90.00
_cell.angle_gamma   90.00
#
_symmetry.space_group_name_H-M   'P 1'
#
loop_
_entity.id
_entity.type
_entity.pdbx_description
1 polymer ?
#
loop_
_entity_poly.entity_id
_entity_poly.type
_entity_poly.pdbx_seq_one_letter_code
_entity_poly.pdbx_strand_id
1 'polypeptide(L)'
;MKLNKQKILFIAVIFFWFAQYVYIPYQTPYLTMIQTSTSFIGIIIGTYGISQMVLRLPVGLLADYRNKHKMIMLIGALTSGCASLFRIIFNNGIGFLIGNLFSGLASAMWISFMVLYMSFIQKTNKQKQPVQLLSLTI
;
A
#
# COMPACT_ATOMS: atom_id res chain seq x y z
N MET A 1 -26.74 -4.98 -8.44
CA MET A 1 -26.25 -5.05 -7.06
C MET A 1 -25.20 -3.94 -6.89
N LYS A 2 -25.54 -2.79 -6.28
CA LYS A 2 -24.57 -1.69 -6.04
C LYS A 2 -23.61 -2.13 -4.94
N LEU A 3 -22.40 -2.51 -5.31
CA LEU A 3 -21.36 -2.77 -4.30
C LEU A 3 -21.17 -1.50 -3.46
N ASN A 4 -21.28 -1.66 -2.15
CA ASN A 4 -21.08 -0.58 -1.19
C ASN A 4 -19.62 -0.09 -1.33
N LYS A 5 -19.38 1.22 -1.45
CA LYS A 5 -18.03 1.81 -1.62
C LYS A 5 -17.01 1.28 -0.61
N GLN A 6 -17.47 0.95 0.61
CA GLN A 6 -16.66 0.35 1.67
C GLN A 6 -16.20 -1.08 1.30
N LYS A 7 -17.08 -1.90 0.70
CA LYS A 7 -16.72 -3.27 0.29
C LYS A 7 -15.68 -3.26 -0.84
N ILE A 8 -15.83 -2.34 -1.81
CA ILE A 8 -14.86 -2.19 -2.90
C ILE A 8 -13.49 -1.80 -2.34
N LEU A 9 -13.45 -0.83 -1.42
CA LEU A 9 -12.20 -0.40 -0.79
C LEU A 9 -11.56 -1.54 0.00
N PHE A 10 -12.35 -2.31 0.75
CA PHE A 10 -11.86 -3.44 1.53
C PHE A 10 -11.24 -4.53 0.65
N ILE A 11 -11.91 -4.87 -0.47
CA ILE A 11 -11.38 -5.82 -1.46
C ILE A 11 -10.07 -5.31 -2.07
N ALA A 12 -10.02 -4.02 -2.44
CA ALA A 12 -8.80 -3.40 -2.98
C ALA A 12 -7.63 -3.46 -1.99
N VAL A 13 -7.88 -3.28 -0.69
CA VAL A 13 -6.90 -3.44 0.39
C VAL A 13 -6.35 -4.85 0.47
N ILE A 14 -7.23 -5.87 0.42
CA ILE A 14 -6.81 -7.27 0.46
C ILE A 14 -5.90 -7.59 -0.72
N PHE A 15 -6.28 -7.21 -1.95
CA PHE A 15 -5.47 -7.42 -3.13
C PHE A 15 -4.14 -6.66 -3.09
N PHE A 16 -4.14 -5.44 -2.57
CA PHE A 16 -2.92 -4.65 -2.42
C PHE A 16 -1.92 -5.34 -1.49
N TRP A 17 -2.35 -5.77 -0.30
CA TRP A 17 -1.48 -6.45 0.64
C TRP A 17 -1.06 -7.84 0.16
N PHE A 18 -1.94 -8.57 -0.50
CA PHE A 18 -1.59 -9.83 -1.14
C PHE A 18 -0.45 -9.64 -2.14
N ALA A 19 -0.58 -8.66 -3.05
CA ALA A 19 0.46 -8.35 -4.04
C ALA A 19 1.79 -7.93 -3.39
N GLN A 20 1.74 -7.21 -2.25
CA GLN A 20 2.92 -6.76 -1.53
C GLN A 20 3.66 -7.88 -0.80
N TYR A 21 2.97 -8.89 -0.29
CA TYR A 21 3.57 -9.91 0.56
C TYR A 21 3.78 -11.27 -0.13
N VAL A 22 3.11 -11.56 -1.22
CA VAL A 22 3.18 -12.87 -1.89
C VAL A 22 4.60 -13.25 -2.34
N TYR A 23 5.44 -12.27 -2.69
CA TYR A 23 6.80 -12.53 -3.17
C TYR A 23 7.84 -12.69 -2.05
N ILE A 24 7.56 -12.21 -0.84
CA ILE A 24 8.53 -12.16 0.27
C ILE A 24 9.12 -13.53 0.63
N PRO A 25 8.32 -14.60 0.77
CA PRO A 25 8.86 -15.93 1.08
C PRO A 25 9.82 -16.47 0.01
N TYR A 26 9.61 -16.08 -1.24
CA TYR A 26 10.39 -16.57 -2.38
C TYR A 26 11.60 -15.70 -2.71
N GLN A 27 11.64 -14.47 -2.21
CA GLN A 27 12.68 -13.50 -2.56
C GLN A 27 14.07 -13.98 -2.15
N THR A 28 14.27 -14.41 -0.91
CA THR A 28 15.59 -14.85 -0.41
C THR A 28 16.06 -16.14 -1.08
N PRO A 29 15.28 -17.23 -1.12
CA PRO A 29 15.67 -18.45 -1.83
C PRO A 29 16.02 -18.17 -3.31
N TYR A 30 15.23 -17.37 -4.00
CA TYR A 30 15.48 -17.02 -5.38
C TYR A 30 16.80 -16.27 -5.58
N LEU A 31 17.05 -15.24 -4.78
CA LEU A 31 18.30 -14.46 -4.85
C LEU A 31 19.53 -15.30 -4.52
N THR A 32 19.42 -16.26 -3.61
CA THR A 32 20.49 -17.23 -3.32
C THR A 32 20.71 -18.16 -4.52
N MET A 33 19.67 -18.62 -5.17
CA MET A 33 19.73 -19.51 -6.32
C MET A 33 20.45 -18.84 -7.52
N ILE A 34 20.28 -17.53 -7.73
CA ILE A 34 21.01 -16.76 -8.76
C ILE A 34 22.37 -16.25 -8.26
N GLN A 35 22.92 -16.86 -7.20
CA GLN A 35 24.26 -16.59 -6.66
C GLN A 35 24.49 -15.14 -6.22
N THR A 36 23.45 -14.44 -5.79
CA THR A 36 23.57 -13.11 -5.18
C THR A 36 24.26 -13.22 -3.81
N SER A 37 25.25 -12.37 -3.52
CA SER A 37 25.94 -12.40 -2.23
C SER A 37 24.98 -12.12 -1.06
N THR A 38 25.20 -12.81 0.06
CA THR A 38 24.33 -12.69 1.25
C THR A 38 24.24 -11.26 1.78
N SER A 39 25.35 -10.51 1.73
CA SER A 39 25.37 -9.09 2.10
C SER A 39 24.47 -8.25 1.21
N PHE A 40 24.47 -8.50 -0.11
CA PHE A 40 23.62 -7.78 -1.04
C PHE A 40 22.14 -8.15 -0.90
N ILE A 41 21.83 -9.41 -0.58
CA ILE A 41 20.47 -9.85 -0.23
C ILE A 41 19.96 -9.07 0.99
N GLY A 42 20.78 -8.90 2.02
CA GLY A 42 20.46 -8.09 3.20
C GLY A 42 20.15 -6.63 2.83
N ILE A 43 20.93 -6.02 1.94
CA ILE A 43 20.67 -4.66 1.44
C ILE A 43 19.34 -4.60 0.67
N ILE A 44 19.05 -5.56 -0.19
CA ILE A 44 17.81 -5.64 -0.96
C ILE A 44 16.59 -5.69 -0.02
N ILE A 45 16.63 -6.54 0.99
CA ILE A 45 15.53 -6.67 1.98
C ILE A 45 15.41 -5.40 2.81
N GLY A 46 16.52 -4.86 3.30
CA GLY A 46 16.57 -3.62 4.09
C GLY A 46 16.03 -2.40 3.33
N THR A 47 16.27 -2.34 2.02
CA THR A 47 15.81 -1.24 1.16
C THR A 47 14.29 -1.06 1.21
N TYR A 48 13.51 -2.13 1.29
CA TYR A 48 12.05 -2.05 1.45
C TYR A 48 11.67 -1.32 2.75
N GLY A 49 12.24 -1.72 3.88
CA GLY A 49 11.93 -1.13 5.20
C GLY A 49 12.39 0.33 5.29
N ILE A 50 13.62 0.63 4.82
CA ILE A 50 14.18 1.98 4.85
C ILE A 50 13.37 2.92 3.95
N SER A 51 13.06 2.51 2.72
CA SER A 51 12.27 3.33 1.80
C SER A 51 10.86 3.60 2.35
N GLN A 52 10.21 2.59 2.93
CA GLN A 52 8.91 2.76 3.59
C GLN A 52 8.98 3.76 4.74
N MET A 53 9.99 3.66 5.60
CA MET A 53 10.15 4.53 6.78
C MET A 53 10.42 5.98 6.35
N VAL A 54 11.36 6.20 5.45
CA VAL A 54 11.75 7.54 4.99
C VAL A 54 10.64 8.23 4.20
N LEU A 55 9.94 7.49 3.33
CA LEU A 55 8.91 8.04 2.46
C LEU A 55 7.55 8.22 3.16
N ARG A 56 7.33 7.60 4.30
CA ARG A 56 6.06 7.66 5.03
C ARG A 56 5.69 9.08 5.47
N LEU A 57 6.66 9.83 5.98
CA LEU A 57 6.46 11.23 6.40
C LEU A 57 6.14 12.16 5.23
N PRO A 58 6.98 12.27 4.17
CA PRO A 58 6.71 13.19 3.07
C PRO A 58 5.44 12.83 2.29
N VAL A 59 5.13 11.54 2.12
CA VAL A 59 3.90 11.10 1.46
C VAL A 59 2.66 11.44 2.29
N GLY A 60 2.72 11.25 3.61
CA GLY A 60 1.64 11.64 4.53
C GLY A 60 1.36 13.14 4.47
N LEU A 61 2.40 13.97 4.61
CA LEU A 61 2.27 15.43 4.52
C LEU A 61 1.73 15.90 3.17
N LEU A 62 2.17 15.30 2.07
CA LEU A 62 1.69 15.63 0.73
C LEU A 62 0.21 15.24 0.54
N ALA A 63 -0.21 14.11 1.13
CA ALA A 63 -1.59 13.65 1.12
C ALA A 63 -2.52 14.65 1.80
N ASP A 64 -2.11 15.10 2.99
CA ASP A 64 -2.88 16.04 3.83
C ASP A 64 -2.92 17.43 3.19
N TYR A 65 -1.78 17.95 2.72
CA TYR A 65 -1.68 19.27 2.11
C TYR A 65 -2.57 19.41 0.85
N ARG A 66 -2.63 18.37 0.02
CA ARG A 66 -3.41 18.42 -1.22
C ARG A 66 -4.82 17.86 -1.08
N ASN A 67 -5.18 17.28 0.06
CA ASN A 67 -6.47 16.62 0.32
C ASN A 67 -6.87 15.60 -0.78
N LYS A 68 -5.86 14.97 -1.43
CA LYS A 68 -6.03 14.07 -2.58
C LYS A 68 -5.70 12.62 -2.24
N HIS A 69 -6.14 12.14 -1.08
CA HIS A 69 -5.88 10.77 -0.60
C HIS A 69 -6.24 9.68 -1.63
N LYS A 70 -7.33 9.88 -2.39
CA LYS A 70 -7.74 8.93 -3.44
C LYS A 70 -6.70 8.82 -4.56
N MET A 71 -6.10 9.95 -4.96
CA MET A 71 -5.10 9.98 -6.02
C MET A 71 -3.80 9.31 -5.56
N ILE A 72 -3.36 9.58 -4.34
CA ILE A 72 -2.18 8.96 -3.74
C ILE A 72 -2.36 7.46 -3.60
N MET A 73 -3.56 7.00 -3.22
CA MET A 73 -3.92 5.59 -3.17
C MET A 73 -3.77 4.91 -4.55
N LEU A 74 -4.24 5.55 -5.62
CA LEU A 74 -4.12 5.02 -6.99
C LEU A 74 -2.66 4.96 -7.43
N ILE A 75 -1.88 6.00 -7.13
CA ILE A 75 -0.43 6.02 -7.41
C ILE A 75 0.27 4.89 -6.63
N GLY A 76 -0.09 4.67 -5.36
CA GLY A 76 0.44 3.57 -4.56
C GLY A 76 0.16 2.19 -5.17
N ALA A 77 -1.04 1.97 -5.69
CA ALA A 77 -1.39 0.72 -6.37
C ALA A 77 -0.59 0.55 -7.68
N LEU A 78 -0.41 1.61 -8.46
CA LEU A 78 0.40 1.58 -9.68
C LEU A 78 1.88 1.33 -9.39
N THR A 79 2.47 1.99 -8.38
CA THR A 79 3.86 1.78 -7.98
C THR A 79 4.10 0.36 -7.48
N SER A 80 3.13 -0.26 -6.80
CA SER A 80 3.19 -1.68 -6.42
C SER A 80 3.22 -2.61 -7.65
N GLY A 81 2.41 -2.33 -8.67
CA GLY A 81 2.44 -3.05 -9.96
C GLY A 81 3.78 -2.89 -10.67
N CYS A 82 4.29 -1.67 -10.76
CA CYS A 82 5.62 -1.40 -11.34
C CYS A 82 6.74 -2.14 -10.59
N ALA A 83 6.69 -2.21 -9.26
CA ALA A 83 7.66 -2.94 -8.47
C ALA A 83 7.74 -4.42 -8.87
N SER A 84 6.59 -5.05 -9.11
CA SER A 84 6.52 -6.44 -9.57
C SER A 84 7.07 -6.61 -10.98
N LEU A 85 6.78 -5.67 -11.89
CA LEU A 85 7.32 -5.67 -13.24
C LEU A 85 8.85 -5.55 -13.25
N PHE A 86 9.44 -4.67 -12.42
CA PHE A 86 10.89 -4.54 -12.31
C PHE A 86 11.57 -5.84 -11.87
N ARG A 87 10.96 -6.59 -10.95
CA ARG A 87 11.51 -7.89 -10.51
C ARG A 87 11.47 -8.94 -11.62
N ILE A 88 10.44 -8.91 -12.48
CA ILE A 88 10.27 -9.87 -13.58
C ILE A 88 11.19 -9.51 -14.75
N ILE A 89 11.27 -8.25 -15.15
CA ILE A 89 12.03 -7.79 -16.31
C ILE A 89 13.54 -7.85 -16.03
N PHE A 90 13.95 -7.33 -14.87
CA PHE A 90 15.33 -7.39 -14.42
C PHE A 90 15.52 -8.53 -13.44
N ASN A 91 15.66 -9.72 -13.96
CA ASN A 91 15.76 -10.98 -13.23
C ASN A 91 17.11 -11.15 -12.50
N ASN A 92 17.53 -10.13 -11.75
CA ASN A 92 18.80 -10.06 -11.04
C ASN A 92 18.64 -9.28 -9.71
N GLY A 93 19.69 -9.28 -8.88
CA GLY A 93 19.67 -8.57 -7.58
C GLY A 93 19.32 -7.09 -7.67
N ILE A 94 19.71 -6.40 -8.75
CA ILE A 94 19.41 -4.97 -8.97
C ILE A 94 17.92 -4.77 -9.24
N GLY A 95 17.30 -5.64 -10.03
CA GLY A 95 15.85 -5.61 -10.27
C GLY A 95 15.03 -5.76 -8.99
N PHE A 96 15.47 -6.65 -8.09
CA PHE A 96 14.86 -6.82 -6.77
C PHE A 96 15.08 -5.62 -5.86
N LEU A 97 16.27 -4.98 -5.92
CA LEU A 97 16.55 -3.76 -5.15
C LEU A 97 15.63 -2.61 -5.56
N ILE A 98 15.53 -2.35 -6.87
CA ILE A 98 14.63 -1.32 -7.42
C ILE A 98 13.16 -1.68 -7.09
N GLY A 99 12.77 -2.93 -7.29
CA GLY A 99 11.43 -3.41 -6.96
C GLY A 99 11.08 -3.20 -5.47
N ASN A 100 12.01 -3.46 -4.56
CA ASN A 100 11.82 -3.23 -3.13
C ASN A 100 11.73 -1.74 -2.77
N LEU A 101 12.48 -0.88 -3.45
CA LEU A 101 12.35 0.57 -3.32
C LEU A 101 10.93 1.05 -3.67
N PHE A 102 10.41 0.62 -4.83
CA PHE A 102 9.04 0.95 -5.26
C PHE A 102 7.97 0.32 -4.37
N SER A 103 8.18 -0.90 -3.87
CA SER A 103 7.29 -1.53 -2.89
C SER A 103 7.25 -0.76 -1.57
N GLY A 104 8.39 -0.24 -1.10
CA GLY A 104 8.46 0.61 0.07
C GLY A 104 7.70 1.92 -0.12
N LEU A 105 7.82 2.56 -1.29
CA LEU A 105 7.05 3.74 -1.66
C LEU A 105 5.54 3.43 -1.68
N ALA A 106 5.12 2.34 -2.30
CA ALA A 106 3.72 1.91 -2.33
C ALA A 106 3.17 1.67 -0.92
N SER A 107 3.97 1.03 -0.04
CA SER A 107 3.60 0.81 1.37
C SER A 107 3.52 2.11 2.18
N ALA A 108 4.36 3.11 1.88
CA ALA A 108 4.27 4.43 2.50
C ALA A 108 2.93 5.13 2.18
N MET A 109 2.37 4.91 1.00
CA MET A 109 1.07 5.46 0.59
C MET A 109 -0.14 4.81 1.29
N TRP A 110 0.07 3.73 2.06
CA TRP A 110 -0.97 3.08 2.87
C TRP A 110 -1.69 4.02 3.84
N ILE A 111 -1.01 5.05 4.35
CA ILE A 111 -1.62 6.06 5.23
C ILE A 111 -2.85 6.69 4.57
N SER A 112 -2.77 6.99 3.27
CA SER A 112 -3.89 7.56 2.52
C SER A 112 -5.09 6.62 2.42
N PHE A 113 -4.88 5.29 2.41
CA PHE A 113 -5.94 4.30 2.52
C PHE A 113 -6.66 4.38 3.86
N MET A 114 -5.89 4.44 4.96
CA MET A 114 -6.44 4.51 6.31
C MET A 114 -7.29 5.77 6.51
N VAL A 115 -6.78 6.93 6.09
CA VAL A 115 -7.50 8.21 6.18
C VAL A 115 -8.80 8.15 5.35
N LEU A 116 -8.73 7.64 4.13
CA LEU A 116 -9.90 7.52 3.26
C LEU A 116 -10.95 6.57 3.87
N TYR A 117 -10.53 5.43 4.41
CA TYR A 117 -11.43 4.46 5.05
C TYR A 117 -12.13 5.06 6.28
N MET A 118 -11.38 5.75 7.15
CA MET A 118 -11.92 6.43 8.32
C MET A 118 -12.93 7.52 7.92
N SER A 119 -12.67 8.27 6.87
CA SER A 119 -13.60 9.29 6.37
C SER A 119 -14.94 8.69 5.89
N PHE A 120 -14.92 7.49 5.30
CA PHE A 120 -16.15 6.79 4.91
C PHE A 120 -16.94 6.29 6.12
N ILE A 121 -16.27 5.77 7.16
CA ILE A 121 -16.93 5.32 8.40
C ILE A 121 -17.59 6.49 9.10
N GLN A 122 -16.89 7.61 9.27
CA GLN A 122 -17.44 8.81 9.92
C GLN A 122 -18.65 9.36 9.17
N LYS A 123 -18.62 9.35 7.84
CA LYS A 123 -19.75 9.80 7.02
C LYS A 123 -20.98 8.91 7.21
N THR A 124 -20.77 7.60 7.31
CA THR A 124 -21.86 6.63 7.54
C THR A 124 -22.46 6.76 8.94
N ASN A 125 -21.64 7.00 9.97
CA ASN A 125 -22.10 7.19 11.33
C ASN A 125 -22.87 8.52 11.51
N LYS A 126 -22.39 9.62 10.91
CA LYS A 126 -23.11 10.91 10.92
C LYS A 126 -24.46 10.83 10.21
N GLN A 127 -24.61 9.95 9.23
CA GLN A 127 -25.87 9.76 8.52
C GLN A 127 -26.88 8.90 9.31
N LYS A 128 -26.40 8.10 10.26
CA LYS A 128 -27.26 7.29 11.16
C LYS A 128 -27.73 8.05 12.41
N GLN A 129 -26.97 9.03 12.88
CA GLN A 129 -27.31 9.82 14.08
C GLN A 129 -28.65 10.58 13.99
N PRO A 130 -29.02 11.29 12.90
CA PRO A 130 -30.31 12.00 12.84
C PRO A 130 -31.50 11.04 12.85
N VAL A 131 -31.37 9.82 12.33
CA VAL A 131 -32.45 8.81 12.34
C VAL A 131 -32.68 8.26 13.73
N GLN A 132 -31.65 8.08 14.54
CA GLN A 132 -31.80 7.64 15.94
C GLN A 132 -32.38 8.72 16.84
N LEU A 133 -32.04 9.99 16.62
CA LEU A 133 -32.64 11.10 17.40
C LEU A 133 -34.12 11.29 17.06
N LEU A 134 -34.54 11.07 15.82
CA LEU A 134 -35.96 11.13 15.42
C LEU A 134 -36.77 9.96 15.98
N SER A 135 -36.19 8.80 16.20
CA SER A 135 -36.88 7.64 16.80
C SER A 135 -37.01 7.72 18.32
N LEU A 136 -36.32 8.64 19.00
CA LEU A 136 -36.39 8.87 20.44
C LEU A 136 -37.38 10.00 20.82
N THR A 137 -37.96 10.71 19.82
CA THR A 137 -38.90 11.83 20.00
C THR A 137 -40.32 11.48 19.63
N ILE A 138 -40.65 10.21 19.35
CA ILE A 138 -41.96 9.65 19.17
C ILE A 138 -42.22 8.66 20.30
#